data_be8153c389f94ddfc402a0edd237932e
#
_entry.id   be8153c389f94ddfc402a0edd237932e
#
_cell.length_a   1.000
_cell.length_b   1.000
_cell.length_c   1.000
_cell.angle_alpha   90.00
_cell.angle_beta   90.00
_cell.angle_gamma   90.00
#
_symmetry.space_group_name_H-M   'P 1'
#
loop_
_entity.id
_entity.type
_entity.pdbx_description
1 polymer ?
#
loop_
_entity_poly.entity_id
_entity_poly.type
_entity_poly.pdbx_seq_one_letter_code
_entity_poly.pdbx_strand_id
1 'polypeptide(L)'
;MGQDWGVLGERMNVFEKTPPHCLYLPNGTDWEAKAETDCVIAVCSAPGKGGHEARRIGPDGITLTERGKGTNTRYINNIAMENEDFCDSLLVTEVFTPAGHWSSYPSHRHDEDDFPRITYLEETYYHRLNPASGFGIQRVYTDDGCLDETMAVNDGDVVLVPRGHHPCGAPYGFEMYYLNVMAGPLRKWRFVPAPEVEWIMDRDA
;
A
#
# COMPACT_ATOMS: atom_id res chain seq x y z
N MET A 1 21.48 10.24 23.72
CA MET A 1 21.39 11.26 22.67
C MET A 1 20.62 10.63 21.53
N GLY A 2 19.58 11.31 21.02
CA GLY A 2 18.83 10.81 19.88
C GLY A 2 19.67 10.87 18.60
N GLN A 3 19.32 10.03 17.63
CA GLN A 3 19.92 10.07 16.30
C GLN A 3 19.23 11.15 15.46
N ASP A 4 19.99 12.03 14.85
CA ASP A 4 19.50 12.99 13.87
C ASP A 4 19.58 12.39 12.46
N TRP A 5 18.45 12.35 11.78
CA TRP A 5 18.33 11.80 10.43
C TRP A 5 18.46 12.87 9.32
N GLY A 6 18.60 14.13 9.71
CA GLY A 6 18.68 15.26 8.79
C GLY A 6 17.36 15.54 8.06
N VAL A 7 17.46 16.32 7.00
CA VAL A 7 16.31 16.65 6.14
C VAL A 7 15.95 15.43 5.27
N LEU A 8 14.67 15.05 5.28
CA LEU A 8 14.13 13.96 4.49
C LEU A 8 13.03 14.49 3.58
N GLY A 9 12.94 13.91 2.39
CA GLY A 9 11.93 14.25 1.39
C GLY A 9 12.47 15.20 0.33
N GLU A 10 12.14 14.88 -0.92
CA GLU A 10 12.56 15.65 -2.11
C GLU A 10 11.37 15.95 -3.01
N ARG A 11 10.36 15.05 -3.06
CA ARG A 11 9.17 15.25 -3.87
C ARG A 11 8.15 16.13 -3.15
N MET A 12 7.52 17.05 -3.88
CA MET A 12 6.44 17.89 -3.38
C MET A 12 5.06 17.31 -3.68
N ASN A 13 4.99 16.35 -4.60
CA ASN A 13 3.76 15.66 -4.98
C ASN A 13 4.05 14.19 -5.25
N VAL A 14 3.16 13.29 -4.80
CA VAL A 14 3.31 11.85 -5.03
C VAL A 14 3.32 11.49 -6.52
N PHE A 15 2.63 12.27 -7.37
CA PHE A 15 2.59 12.05 -8.82
C PHE A 15 3.85 12.45 -9.58
N GLU A 16 4.86 12.99 -8.90
CA GLU A 16 6.22 13.08 -9.47
C GLU A 16 6.86 11.71 -9.66
N LYS A 17 6.31 10.69 -8.99
CA LYS A 17 6.71 9.28 -9.06
C LYS A 17 8.13 8.98 -8.57
N THR A 18 8.83 9.97 -8.05
CA THR A 18 10.06 9.73 -7.28
C THR A 18 9.71 8.93 -6.03
N PRO A 19 10.41 7.82 -5.73
CA PRO A 19 10.16 7.09 -4.50
C PRO A 19 10.35 7.96 -3.25
N PRO A 20 9.61 7.69 -2.16
CA PRO A 20 9.67 8.51 -0.95
C PRO A 20 10.95 8.30 -0.16
N HIS A 21 11.25 9.27 0.72
CA HIS A 21 12.13 9.04 1.86
C HIS A 21 11.30 8.56 3.04
N CYS A 22 11.70 7.45 3.65
CA CYS A 22 11.01 6.88 4.80
C CYS A 22 12.00 6.64 5.95
N LEU A 23 11.46 6.58 7.16
CA LEU A 23 12.17 6.06 8.34
C LEU A 23 11.41 4.85 8.88
N TYR A 24 12.10 3.76 9.07
CA TYR A 24 11.63 2.69 9.94
C TYR A 24 12.11 2.97 11.35
N LEU A 25 11.18 2.96 12.29
CA LEU A 25 11.45 3.13 13.71
C LEU A 25 10.90 1.91 14.44
N PRO A 26 11.73 1.19 15.21
CA PRO A 26 11.29 0.03 15.95
C PRO A 26 10.36 0.43 17.10
N ASN A 27 9.61 -0.55 17.60
CA ASN A 27 8.72 -0.38 18.73
C ASN A 27 9.42 0.26 19.93
N GLY A 28 8.75 1.23 20.57
CA GLY A 28 9.28 1.95 21.73
C GLY A 28 10.26 3.07 21.42
N THR A 29 10.44 3.45 20.16
CA THR A 29 11.26 4.59 19.75
C THR A 29 10.49 5.90 19.89
N ASP A 30 10.99 6.81 20.71
CA ASP A 30 10.55 8.20 20.71
C ASP A 30 11.14 8.94 19.51
N TRP A 31 10.32 9.70 18.81
CA TRP A 31 10.75 10.44 17.63
C TRP A 31 10.10 11.83 17.56
N GLU A 32 10.77 12.72 16.88
CA GLU A 32 10.29 14.06 16.57
C GLU A 32 10.53 14.35 15.09
N ALA A 33 9.54 14.96 14.43
CA ALA A 33 9.68 15.47 13.07
C ALA A 33 9.30 16.95 13.05
N LYS A 34 10.12 17.76 12.37
CA LYS A 34 9.88 19.17 12.14
C LYS A 34 9.69 19.42 10.65
N ALA A 35 8.56 20.00 10.27
CA ALA A 35 8.32 20.42 8.89
C ALA A 35 9.15 21.69 8.58
N GLU A 36 9.94 21.64 7.52
CA GLU A 36 10.67 22.81 6.99
C GLU A 36 9.90 23.49 5.86
N THR A 37 8.97 22.78 5.25
CA THR A 37 8.02 23.25 4.22
C THR A 37 6.64 22.70 4.54
N ASP A 38 5.62 23.14 3.82
CA ASP A 38 4.33 22.43 3.82
C ASP A 38 4.58 21.01 3.35
N CYS A 39 4.11 20.03 4.12
CA CYS A 39 4.32 18.61 3.82
C CYS A 39 3.15 17.74 4.30
N VAL A 40 3.06 16.56 3.71
CA VAL A 40 2.19 15.48 4.17
C VAL A 40 3.08 14.34 4.67
N ILE A 41 2.87 13.93 5.92
CA ILE A 41 3.59 12.81 6.54
C ILE A 41 2.60 11.69 6.78
N ALA A 42 2.92 10.48 6.31
CA ALA A 42 2.20 9.26 6.66
C ALA A 42 2.92 8.57 7.83
N VAL A 43 2.23 8.37 8.94
CA VAL A 43 2.72 7.60 10.08
C VAL A 43 1.99 6.26 10.06
N CYS A 44 2.71 5.21 9.68
CA CYS A 44 2.19 3.85 9.60
C CYS A 44 2.68 3.06 10.83
N SER A 45 1.77 2.51 11.62
CA SER A 45 2.13 1.78 12.83
C SER A 45 1.38 0.45 12.94
N ALA A 46 2.05 -0.56 13.47
CA ALA A 46 1.48 -1.86 13.79
C ALA A 46 2.16 -2.42 15.04
N PRO A 47 1.52 -3.36 15.75
CA PRO A 47 2.17 -4.07 16.83
C PRO A 47 3.46 -4.75 16.36
N GLY A 48 4.55 -4.60 17.11
CA GLY A 48 5.85 -5.14 16.78
C GLY A 48 6.47 -5.88 17.96
N LYS A 49 7.39 -6.82 17.66
CA LYS A 49 8.14 -7.57 18.67
C LYS A 49 9.46 -6.88 19.02
N GLY A 50 9.90 -5.95 18.17
CA GLY A 50 11.21 -5.32 18.26
C GLY A 50 12.34 -6.21 17.69
N GLY A 51 13.58 -5.78 17.91
CA GLY A 51 14.76 -6.53 17.45
C GLY A 51 15.40 -5.99 16.17
N HIS A 52 14.78 -4.97 15.56
CA HIS A 52 15.37 -4.24 14.43
C HIS A 52 15.85 -2.86 14.85
N GLU A 53 16.82 -2.34 14.13
CA GLU A 53 17.35 -0.99 14.34
C GLU A 53 16.57 0.04 13.52
N ALA A 54 16.56 1.29 14.01
CA ALA A 54 16.02 2.39 13.25
C ALA A 54 16.81 2.57 11.94
N ARG A 55 16.09 2.81 10.83
CA ARG A 55 16.70 2.83 9.50
C ARG A 55 16.05 3.85 8.57
N ARG A 56 16.89 4.57 7.84
CA ARG A 56 16.45 5.37 6.70
C ARG A 56 16.29 4.48 5.46
N ILE A 57 15.17 4.65 4.76
CA ILE A 57 14.88 4.04 3.47
C ILE A 57 14.80 5.21 2.47
N GLY A 58 15.80 5.30 1.62
CA GLY A 58 15.85 6.34 0.58
C GLY A 58 15.35 5.81 -0.76
N PRO A 59 15.13 6.71 -1.74
CA PRO A 59 14.67 6.36 -3.09
C PRO A 59 15.48 5.26 -3.77
N ASP A 60 16.80 5.26 -3.59
CA ASP A 60 17.72 4.28 -4.19
C ASP A 60 17.53 2.85 -3.65
N GLY A 61 16.91 2.70 -2.47
CA GLY A 61 16.61 1.41 -1.86
C GLY A 61 15.21 0.89 -2.19
N ILE A 62 14.39 1.65 -2.91
CA ILE A 62 13.01 1.31 -3.22
C ILE A 62 12.91 0.79 -4.66
N THR A 63 12.48 -0.47 -4.80
CA THR A 63 12.35 -1.10 -6.11
C THR A 63 11.00 -0.76 -6.74
N LEU A 64 11.03 -0.24 -7.96
CA LEU A 64 9.83 -0.07 -8.79
C LEU A 64 9.50 -1.38 -9.51
N THR A 65 8.25 -1.81 -9.43
CA THR A 65 7.73 -3.00 -10.12
C THR A 65 6.51 -2.63 -10.96
N GLU A 66 6.45 -3.09 -12.19
CA GLU A 66 5.24 -3.07 -13.01
C GLU A 66 4.48 -4.39 -12.83
N ARG A 67 3.15 -4.33 -12.65
CA ARG A 67 2.28 -5.50 -12.54
C ARG A 67 1.06 -5.38 -13.42
N GLY A 68 0.57 -6.55 -13.89
CA GLY A 68 -0.61 -6.69 -14.75
C GLY A 68 -0.34 -6.32 -16.21
N LYS A 69 -1.36 -6.45 -17.05
CA LYS A 69 -1.31 -6.15 -18.47
C LYS A 69 -2.51 -5.30 -18.91
N GLY A 70 -2.34 -4.49 -19.96
CA GLY A 70 -3.42 -3.63 -20.47
C GLY A 70 -3.94 -2.68 -19.40
N THR A 71 -5.26 -2.59 -19.25
CA THR A 71 -5.90 -1.73 -18.24
C THR A 71 -5.74 -2.23 -16.79
N ASN A 72 -5.04 -3.35 -16.58
CA ASN A 72 -4.65 -3.83 -15.26
C ASN A 72 -3.19 -3.48 -14.91
N THR A 73 -2.47 -2.77 -15.78
CA THR A 73 -1.11 -2.31 -15.52
C THR A 73 -1.10 -1.23 -14.44
N ARG A 74 -0.26 -1.41 -13.42
CA ARG A 74 0.03 -0.44 -12.35
C ARG A 74 1.50 -0.51 -11.96
N TYR A 75 2.00 0.55 -11.34
CA TYR A 75 3.40 0.70 -10.95
C TYR A 75 3.50 0.76 -9.43
N ILE A 76 4.43 0.01 -8.85
CA ILE A 76 4.51 -0.22 -7.41
C ILE A 76 5.91 0.11 -6.93
N ASN A 77 6.05 1.05 -6.01
CA ASN A 77 7.24 1.26 -5.23
C ASN A 77 7.20 0.36 -3.98
N ASN A 78 8.11 -0.60 -3.92
CA ASN A 78 8.20 -1.56 -2.81
C ASN A 78 9.04 -0.96 -1.68
N ILE A 79 8.40 -0.41 -0.65
CA ILE A 79 9.07 0.33 0.43
C ILE A 79 9.57 -0.62 1.52
N ALA A 80 8.68 -1.50 2.01
CA ALA A 80 9.01 -2.45 3.07
C ALA A 80 8.25 -3.76 2.82
N MET A 81 8.76 -4.58 1.90
CA MET A 81 8.15 -5.86 1.55
C MET A 81 8.75 -7.01 2.35
N GLU A 82 8.19 -8.21 2.21
CA GLU A 82 8.56 -9.38 3.01
C GLU A 82 10.00 -9.88 2.83
N ASN A 83 10.65 -9.51 1.73
CA ASN A 83 12.06 -9.79 1.45
C ASN A 83 13.01 -8.86 2.19
N GLU A 84 12.50 -7.76 2.75
CA GLU A 84 13.27 -6.83 3.56
C GLU A 84 13.23 -7.26 5.03
N ASP A 85 14.39 -7.49 5.62
CA ASP A 85 14.53 -8.03 6.97
C ASP A 85 14.61 -6.96 8.09
N PHE A 86 14.49 -5.68 7.70
CA PHE A 86 14.61 -4.57 8.64
C PHE A 86 13.30 -4.19 9.34
N CYS A 87 12.18 -4.72 8.92
CA CYS A 87 10.85 -4.34 9.39
C CYS A 87 10.18 -5.51 10.11
N ASP A 88 9.66 -5.24 11.30
CA ASP A 88 9.08 -6.25 12.19
C ASP A 88 7.68 -6.72 11.73
N SER A 89 6.79 -5.80 11.45
CA SER A 89 5.37 -6.13 11.21
C SER A 89 4.81 -5.55 9.92
N LEU A 90 5.21 -4.34 9.55
CA LEU A 90 4.62 -3.63 8.44
C LEU A 90 5.07 -4.18 7.09
N LEU A 91 4.12 -4.26 6.15
CA LEU A 91 4.34 -4.36 4.72
C LEU A 91 3.83 -3.06 4.09
N VAL A 92 4.69 -2.36 3.36
CA VAL A 92 4.37 -1.02 2.85
C VAL A 92 4.75 -0.89 1.39
N THR A 93 3.80 -0.47 0.58
CA THR A 93 4.02 -0.10 -0.81
C THR A 93 3.27 1.18 -1.15
N GLU A 94 3.69 1.87 -2.17
CA GLU A 94 2.85 2.86 -2.85
C GLU A 94 2.62 2.44 -4.29
N VAL A 95 1.42 2.69 -4.77
CA VAL A 95 0.95 2.20 -6.07
C VAL A 95 0.40 3.35 -6.89
N PHE A 96 0.80 3.39 -8.16
CA PHE A 96 0.31 4.32 -9.16
C PHE A 96 -0.56 3.55 -10.16
N THR A 97 -1.83 3.90 -10.21
CA THR A 97 -2.82 3.33 -11.12
C THR A 97 -3.13 4.36 -12.21
N PRO A 98 -2.70 4.13 -13.46
CA PRO A 98 -2.96 5.06 -14.56
C PRO A 98 -4.45 5.28 -14.80
N ALA A 99 -4.78 6.38 -15.47
CA ALA A 99 -6.17 6.72 -15.81
C ALA A 99 -6.85 5.60 -16.62
N GLY A 100 -8.02 5.17 -16.16
CA GLY A 100 -8.79 4.07 -16.78
C GLY A 100 -8.31 2.67 -16.39
N HIS A 101 -7.36 2.55 -15.46
CA HIS A 101 -6.81 1.26 -15.04
C HIS A 101 -7.39 0.77 -13.72
N TRP A 102 -7.21 -0.53 -13.49
CA TRP A 102 -7.54 -1.22 -12.26
C TRP A 102 -6.29 -1.55 -11.45
N SER A 103 -6.46 -1.69 -10.14
CA SER A 103 -5.41 -2.08 -9.20
C SER A 103 -5.98 -2.94 -8.09
N SER A 104 -5.13 -3.63 -7.32
CA SER A 104 -5.55 -4.73 -6.44
C SER A 104 -6.46 -5.70 -7.18
N TYR A 105 -6.19 -5.88 -8.47
CA TYR A 105 -6.96 -6.69 -9.39
C TYR A 105 -6.03 -7.67 -10.14
N PRO A 106 -6.42 -8.95 -10.33
CA PRO A 106 -7.68 -9.59 -9.94
C PRO A 106 -8.01 -9.44 -8.45
N SER A 107 -9.33 -9.35 -8.15
CA SER A 107 -9.81 -9.29 -6.77
C SER A 107 -9.23 -10.44 -5.97
N HIS A 108 -8.68 -10.15 -4.80
CA HIS A 108 -8.04 -11.14 -3.93
C HIS A 108 -8.26 -10.78 -2.47
N ARG A 109 -8.06 -11.75 -1.59
CA ARG A 109 -8.14 -11.57 -0.14
C ARG A 109 -6.95 -12.21 0.56
N HIS A 110 -6.63 -11.73 1.75
CA HIS A 110 -5.60 -12.24 2.66
C HIS A 110 -6.06 -12.03 4.11
N ASP A 111 -7.09 -12.76 4.50
CA ASP A 111 -7.84 -12.60 5.74
C ASP A 111 -8.00 -13.92 6.52
N GLU A 112 -7.16 -14.92 6.22
CA GLU A 112 -7.07 -16.18 6.94
C GLU A 112 -5.61 -16.47 7.35
N ASP A 113 -5.43 -17.08 8.51
CA ASP A 113 -4.12 -17.54 8.98
C ASP A 113 -3.90 -19.01 8.60
N ASP A 114 -3.57 -19.25 7.31
CA ASP A 114 -3.32 -20.57 6.74
C ASP A 114 -2.10 -20.56 5.81
N PHE A 115 -0.95 -20.21 6.37
CA PHE A 115 0.32 -20.22 5.62
C PHE A 115 0.73 -21.65 5.21
N PRO A 116 1.22 -21.89 3.98
CA PRO A 116 1.65 -20.92 2.99
C PRO A 116 0.59 -20.51 1.95
N ARG A 117 -0.66 -20.97 2.05
CA ARG A 117 -1.72 -20.71 1.07
C ARG A 117 -2.18 -19.25 1.11
N ILE A 118 -2.44 -18.74 2.31
CA ILE A 118 -2.95 -17.39 2.57
C ILE A 118 -2.42 -16.92 3.93
N THR A 119 -2.28 -15.61 4.11
CA THR A 119 -1.92 -14.99 5.40
C THR A 119 -3.01 -14.05 5.85
N TYR A 120 -3.14 -13.86 7.16
CA TYR A 120 -4.02 -12.85 7.72
C TYR A 120 -3.27 -11.51 7.77
N LEU A 121 -3.76 -10.54 7.00
CA LEU A 121 -3.25 -9.15 6.98
C LEU A 121 -4.44 -8.20 6.93
N GLU A 122 -4.50 -7.28 7.88
CA GLU A 122 -5.33 -6.08 7.74
C GLU A 122 -4.61 -5.08 6.83
N GLU A 123 -5.37 -4.29 6.10
CA GLU A 123 -4.82 -3.41 5.07
C GLU A 123 -5.49 -2.04 5.09
N THR A 124 -4.74 -1.02 4.73
CA THR A 124 -5.25 0.35 4.56
C THR A 124 -4.76 0.94 3.25
N TYR A 125 -5.62 1.74 2.63
CA TYR A 125 -5.34 2.51 1.42
C TYR A 125 -5.51 3.99 1.70
N TYR A 126 -4.45 4.78 1.62
CA TYR A 126 -4.54 6.24 1.57
C TYR A 126 -4.48 6.69 0.13
N HIS A 127 -5.58 7.23 -0.38
CA HIS A 127 -5.74 7.60 -1.78
C HIS A 127 -5.34 9.04 -2.07
N ARG A 128 -4.73 9.25 -3.24
CA ARG A 128 -4.54 10.55 -3.86
C ARG A 128 -4.96 10.46 -5.32
N LEU A 129 -5.44 11.56 -5.87
CA LEU A 129 -5.94 11.65 -7.24
C LEU A 129 -5.29 12.79 -8.01
N ASN A 130 -5.08 12.57 -9.31
CA ASN A 130 -4.57 13.59 -10.20
C ASN A 130 -5.44 13.66 -11.47
N PRO A 131 -6.15 14.79 -11.71
CA PRO A 131 -6.31 15.93 -10.80
C PRO A 131 -7.08 15.60 -9.51
N ALA A 132 -6.82 16.34 -8.44
CA ALA A 132 -7.41 16.11 -7.11
C ALA A 132 -8.94 16.29 -7.06
N SER A 133 -9.55 16.89 -8.06
CA SER A 133 -11.01 17.02 -8.22
C SER A 133 -11.68 15.73 -8.71
N GLY A 134 -10.89 14.70 -9.02
CA GLY A 134 -11.40 13.42 -9.50
C GLY A 134 -11.90 12.52 -8.37
N PHE A 135 -12.22 11.29 -8.74
CA PHE A 135 -12.55 10.23 -7.81
C PHE A 135 -11.99 8.88 -8.31
N GLY A 136 -11.80 7.95 -7.42
CA GLY A 136 -11.57 6.53 -7.69
C GLY A 136 -12.76 5.70 -7.26
N ILE A 137 -12.71 4.41 -7.52
CA ILE A 137 -13.67 3.41 -7.02
C ILE A 137 -12.88 2.36 -6.24
N GLN A 138 -13.39 1.99 -5.06
CA GLN A 138 -12.92 0.81 -4.34
C GLN A 138 -14.10 -0.01 -3.85
N ARG A 139 -14.03 -1.34 -4.02
CA ARG A 139 -14.98 -2.27 -3.43
C ARG A 139 -14.28 -3.12 -2.40
N VAL A 140 -14.91 -3.33 -1.24
CA VAL A 140 -14.46 -4.27 -0.21
C VAL A 140 -15.60 -5.25 0.03
N TYR A 141 -15.35 -6.54 -0.20
CA TYR A 141 -16.41 -7.54 -0.10
C TYR A 141 -15.88 -8.92 0.34
N THR A 142 -16.73 -9.69 0.99
CA THR A 142 -16.44 -11.05 1.48
C THR A 142 -17.19 -12.10 0.69
N ASP A 143 -16.67 -13.34 0.66
CA ASP A 143 -17.28 -14.47 -0.04
C ASP A 143 -18.70 -14.80 0.51
N ASP A 144 -18.93 -14.55 1.80
CA ASP A 144 -20.22 -14.77 2.45
C ASP A 144 -21.22 -13.61 2.28
N GLY A 145 -20.80 -12.52 1.66
CA GLY A 145 -21.61 -11.33 1.43
C GLY A 145 -21.97 -10.53 2.70
N CYS A 146 -21.36 -10.84 3.85
CA CYS A 146 -21.58 -10.09 5.09
C CYS A 146 -20.99 -8.67 5.02
N LEU A 147 -20.02 -8.45 4.16
CA LEU A 147 -19.45 -7.16 3.79
C LEU A 147 -19.48 -7.06 2.27
N ASP A 148 -20.09 -6.02 1.73
CA ASP A 148 -20.05 -5.69 0.30
C ASP A 148 -20.31 -4.18 0.13
N GLU A 149 -19.23 -3.40 0.21
CA GLU A 149 -19.26 -1.96 0.13
C GLU A 149 -18.50 -1.50 -1.11
N THR A 150 -19.17 -0.71 -1.95
CA THR A 150 -18.55 -0.05 -3.09
C THR A 150 -18.54 1.45 -2.85
N MET A 151 -17.35 2.03 -2.84
CA MET A 151 -17.14 3.42 -2.45
C MET A 151 -16.56 4.23 -3.60
N ALA A 152 -17.02 5.46 -3.78
CA ALA A 152 -16.22 6.49 -4.42
C ALA A 152 -15.16 6.97 -3.43
N VAL A 153 -13.91 7.03 -3.86
CA VAL A 153 -12.78 7.53 -3.05
C VAL A 153 -12.30 8.85 -3.63
N ASN A 154 -12.09 9.84 -2.78
CA ASN A 154 -11.63 11.18 -3.15
C ASN A 154 -10.15 11.36 -2.80
N ASP A 155 -9.57 12.48 -3.25
CA ASP A 155 -8.21 12.85 -2.88
C ASP A 155 -8.08 13.04 -1.37
N GLY A 156 -7.20 12.25 -0.73
CA GLY A 156 -6.98 12.23 0.70
C GLY A 156 -7.82 11.25 1.51
N ASP A 157 -8.71 10.49 0.87
CA ASP A 157 -9.50 9.47 1.57
C ASP A 157 -8.66 8.27 2.00
N VAL A 158 -9.08 7.64 3.10
CA VAL A 158 -8.52 6.39 3.59
C VAL A 158 -9.60 5.31 3.58
N VAL A 159 -9.30 4.18 2.94
CA VAL A 159 -10.14 2.98 2.99
C VAL A 159 -9.50 1.94 3.89
N LEU A 160 -10.28 1.38 4.80
CA LEU A 160 -9.88 0.29 5.68
C LEU A 160 -10.37 -1.03 5.08
N VAL A 161 -9.47 -2.00 5.00
CA VAL A 161 -9.75 -3.36 4.56
C VAL A 161 -9.46 -4.32 5.70
N PRO A 162 -10.44 -4.54 6.60
CA PRO A 162 -10.25 -5.46 7.72
C PRO A 162 -10.23 -6.91 7.27
N ARG A 163 -10.90 -7.22 6.15
CA ARG A 163 -10.98 -8.54 5.52
C ARG A 163 -11.63 -8.45 4.14
N GLY A 164 -11.53 -9.53 3.37
CA GLY A 164 -12.20 -9.70 2.09
C GLY A 164 -11.41 -9.18 0.88
N HIS A 165 -12.06 -9.30 -0.26
CA HIS A 165 -11.55 -8.82 -1.55
C HIS A 165 -11.66 -7.30 -1.65
N HIS A 166 -10.68 -6.63 -2.28
CA HIS A 166 -10.58 -5.17 -2.20
C HIS A 166 -10.06 -4.50 -3.48
N PRO A 167 -10.62 -4.82 -4.66
CA PRO A 167 -10.18 -4.20 -5.91
C PRO A 167 -10.47 -2.70 -5.93
N CYS A 168 -9.65 -1.94 -6.65
CA CYS A 168 -9.89 -0.53 -6.89
C CYS A 168 -9.62 -0.15 -8.35
N GLY A 169 -10.14 0.98 -8.78
CA GLY A 169 -10.00 1.45 -10.15
C GLY A 169 -9.98 2.97 -10.24
N ALA A 170 -9.20 3.46 -11.20
CA ALA A 170 -9.14 4.87 -11.57
C ALA A 170 -10.03 5.10 -12.81
N PRO A 171 -11.05 5.96 -12.76
CA PRO A 171 -11.81 6.32 -13.94
C PRO A 171 -10.93 6.96 -15.02
N TYR A 172 -11.39 6.89 -16.26
CA TYR A 172 -10.71 7.56 -17.37
C TYR A 172 -10.56 9.07 -17.07
N GLY A 173 -9.34 9.58 -17.25
CA GLY A 173 -9.01 10.99 -17.01
C GLY A 173 -8.43 11.29 -15.62
N PHE A 174 -8.43 10.33 -14.69
CA PHE A 174 -7.87 10.50 -13.34
C PHE A 174 -6.81 9.43 -13.06
N GLU A 175 -5.59 9.86 -12.75
CA GLU A 175 -4.58 8.97 -12.21
C GLU A 175 -4.81 8.81 -10.69
N MET A 176 -4.73 7.58 -10.19
CA MET A 176 -4.89 7.30 -8.77
C MET A 176 -3.58 6.78 -8.18
N TYR A 177 -3.21 7.34 -7.06
CA TYR A 177 -2.17 6.83 -6.17
C TYR A 177 -2.81 6.30 -4.90
N TYR A 178 -2.21 5.28 -4.31
CA TYR A 178 -2.49 4.93 -2.93
C TYR A 178 -1.22 4.46 -2.20
N LEU A 179 -1.12 4.87 -0.94
CA LEU A 179 -0.19 4.26 0.01
C LEU A 179 -0.89 3.05 0.62
N ASN A 180 -0.30 1.90 0.42
CA ASN A 180 -0.79 0.62 0.90
C ASN A 180 0.01 0.18 2.11
N VAL A 181 -0.67 -0.10 3.21
CA VAL A 181 -0.06 -0.55 4.45
C VAL A 181 -0.79 -1.78 4.96
N MET A 182 -0.05 -2.86 5.12
CA MET A 182 -0.56 -4.12 5.64
C MET A 182 0.16 -4.52 6.91
N ALA A 183 -0.54 -5.19 7.82
CA ALA A 183 0.05 -5.83 8.99
C ALA A 183 -0.81 -7.01 9.47
N GLY A 184 -0.16 -8.01 10.06
CA GLY A 184 -0.80 -9.19 10.61
C GLY A 184 0.15 -10.02 11.47
N PRO A 185 -0.31 -11.17 12.00
CA PRO A 185 0.49 -12.03 12.86
C PRO A 185 1.78 -12.54 12.22
N LEU A 186 1.77 -12.73 10.91
CA LEU A 186 2.90 -13.19 10.11
C LEU A 186 3.19 -12.17 9.00
N ARG A 187 4.39 -11.60 9.00
CA ARG A 187 4.83 -10.65 7.97
C ARG A 187 5.20 -11.38 6.67
N LYS A 188 4.18 -11.96 6.03
CA LYS A 188 4.23 -12.62 4.73
C LYS A 188 3.00 -12.25 3.95
N TRP A 189 3.16 -11.98 2.66
CA TRP A 189 2.04 -11.65 1.80
C TRP A 189 1.67 -12.83 0.91
N ARG A 190 0.61 -13.55 1.31
CA ARG A 190 -0.01 -14.64 0.56
C ARG A 190 -1.49 -14.36 0.46
N PHE A 191 -2.02 -14.41 -0.73
CA PHE A 191 -3.40 -14.09 -1.02
C PHE A 191 -4.06 -15.15 -1.90
N VAL A 192 -5.39 -15.18 -1.88
CA VAL A 192 -6.21 -16.05 -2.71
C VAL A 192 -7.08 -15.16 -3.59
N PRO A 193 -7.06 -15.34 -4.94
CA PRO A 193 -7.94 -14.59 -5.83
C PRO A 193 -9.40 -15.03 -5.66
N ALA A 194 -10.33 -14.14 -6.00
CA ALA A 194 -11.73 -14.51 -6.12
C ALA A 194 -11.92 -15.48 -7.30
N PRO A 195 -12.66 -16.58 -7.13
CA PRO A 195 -12.76 -17.65 -8.12
C PRO A 195 -13.21 -17.17 -9.51
N GLU A 196 -14.10 -16.18 -9.55
CA GLU A 196 -14.65 -15.64 -10.80
C GLU A 196 -13.62 -14.86 -11.64
N VAL A 197 -12.51 -14.45 -11.05
CA VAL A 197 -11.46 -13.66 -11.72
C VAL A 197 -10.08 -14.32 -11.69
N GLU A 198 -9.95 -15.52 -11.12
CA GLU A 198 -8.69 -16.26 -11.00
C GLU A 198 -8.00 -16.46 -12.36
N TRP A 199 -8.78 -16.74 -13.40
CA TRP A 199 -8.29 -16.91 -14.78
C TRP A 199 -7.49 -15.69 -15.31
N ILE A 200 -7.68 -14.51 -14.73
CA ILE A 200 -6.94 -13.30 -15.13
C ILE A 200 -5.48 -13.39 -14.65
N MET A 201 -5.22 -14.08 -13.55
CA MET A 201 -3.85 -14.29 -13.05
C MET A 201 -2.96 -14.94 -14.11
N ASP A 202 -3.49 -15.99 -14.78
CA ASP A 202 -2.77 -16.71 -15.84
C ASP A 202 -2.52 -15.82 -17.08
N ARG A 203 -3.47 -14.94 -17.37
CA ARG A 203 -3.36 -14.01 -18.51
C ARG A 203 -2.32 -12.92 -18.25
N ASP A 204 -2.22 -12.44 -17.03
CA ASP A 204 -1.35 -11.32 -16.63
C ASP A 204 0.06 -11.79 -16.18
N ALA A 205 0.29 -13.11 -16.12
CA ALA A 205 1.56 -13.74 -15.78
C ALA A 205 2.66 -13.56 -16.87
#